data_d9986999183ac325c0f713dc834ccdfa
#
_entry.id   d9986999183ac325c0f713dc834ccdfa
#
_cell.length_a   1.000
_cell.length_b   1.000
_cell.length_c   1.000
_cell.angle_alpha   90.00
_cell.angle_beta   90.00
_cell.angle_gamma   90.00
#
_symmetry.space_group_name_H-M   'P 1'
#
loop_
_entity.id
_entity.type
_entity.pdbx_description
1 polymer ?
#
loop_
_entity_poly.entity_id
_entity_poly.type
_entity_poly.pdbx_seq_one_letter_code
_entity_poly.pdbx_strand_id
1 'polypeptide(L)'
;MGAGRPGARARPRVRNVARPGAVGEKRAMRVHFVAIAGTGMGALAGLFKAAGHDVSGSDVAFYPPMGPALRAWGVRCLEGFDPAHIDPELDLVVVGNVCRPTNVEAKAARDAASGSSPRLRVTTMAHALAEHMLPGTSPLVVAGTHGKTTTSALAAFLLHATGRDPGFLIGGLPKDFPESFRLAGRERRLGLLNEQGTPLRRTPFVIEGDEYDTAFFEKTPKFWHYKPEVAIVTSIEHDHIDIYPDEASYLAAFRGFVERVPPSGLIVACASDRRVVEVVKGARAEVAWFALDGEDTHGMPPHWLAAPVTAGENGQTFDLYAGGMYAGRVALSMPGRHNVKNAIAAIAAAAQGYGAPLSAVIEALPRFSGVRRRQDLLFEVGGVRVYDDFAHHPTAVDETVAAMRAKHRDGALWAVFEPRRATACRAIHQAEYERAFLGADRVILAPVGRPEIPDGERLDTEKIAGALRAAGKHAEAAPSVEAIVASITADARPGDTVLLLSNGAFGGIYEKLRTALEGRAASGGLPRVTQGSS
;
A
#
# COMPACT_ATOMS: atom_id res chain seq x y z
N MET A 1 -47.71 -74.58 23.66
CA MET A 1 -47.41 -73.30 24.30
C MET A 1 -45.91 -73.08 24.17
N GLY A 2 -45.46 -72.31 23.25
CA GLY A 2 -44.04 -72.09 23.04
C GLY A 2 -43.87 -70.71 22.45
N ALA A 3 -43.33 -69.80 23.26
CA ALA A 3 -43.10 -68.42 22.87
C ALA A 3 -41.82 -68.32 22.01
N GLY A 4 -41.98 -67.89 20.77
CA GLY A 4 -40.88 -67.61 19.87
C GLY A 4 -40.18 -66.27 20.24
N ARG A 5 -38.85 -66.30 20.29
CA ARG A 5 -37.98 -65.10 20.38
C ARG A 5 -37.86 -64.43 19.01
N PRO A 6 -37.92 -63.10 18.91
CA PRO A 6 -37.71 -62.41 17.64
C PRO A 6 -36.22 -62.28 17.32
N GLY A 7 -35.87 -62.54 16.04
CA GLY A 7 -34.55 -62.53 15.50
C GLY A 7 -33.91 -61.12 15.51
N ALA A 8 -32.63 -61.10 15.81
CA ALA A 8 -31.78 -59.90 15.76
C ALA A 8 -31.53 -59.48 14.29
N ARG A 9 -32.01 -58.31 13.92
CA ARG A 9 -31.68 -57.68 12.64
C ARG A 9 -30.21 -57.24 12.61
N ALA A 10 -29.44 -57.74 11.64
CA ALA A 10 -28.08 -57.34 11.38
C ALA A 10 -28.00 -55.84 11.04
N ARG A 11 -27.15 -55.07 11.75
CA ARG A 11 -26.82 -53.69 11.44
C ARG A 11 -26.00 -53.66 10.13
N PRO A 12 -26.25 -52.74 9.17
CA PRO A 12 -25.43 -52.61 8.01
C PRO A 12 -24.03 -52.09 8.38
N ARG A 13 -23.01 -52.78 7.89
CA ARG A 13 -21.61 -52.33 7.97
C ARG A 13 -21.46 -51.01 7.27
N VAL A 14 -21.17 -49.94 8.02
CA VAL A 14 -20.70 -48.64 7.49
C VAL A 14 -19.39 -48.91 6.79
N ARG A 15 -19.36 -48.78 5.44
CA ARG A 15 -18.13 -48.76 4.66
C ARG A 15 -17.32 -47.54 5.13
N ASN A 16 -16.11 -47.78 5.61
CA ASN A 16 -15.11 -46.74 5.85
C ASN A 16 -14.92 -45.99 4.53
N VAL A 17 -15.49 -44.78 4.43
CA VAL A 17 -15.12 -43.82 3.40
C VAL A 17 -13.69 -43.39 3.73
N ALA A 18 -12.78 -43.72 2.83
CA ALA A 18 -11.37 -43.33 2.91
C ALA A 18 -11.30 -41.82 3.22
N ARG A 19 -10.61 -41.45 4.28
CA ARG A 19 -10.27 -40.06 4.59
C ARG A 19 -9.61 -39.45 3.34
N PRO A 20 -10.01 -38.25 2.86
CA PRO A 20 -9.27 -37.58 1.80
C PRO A 20 -7.82 -37.46 2.24
N GLY A 21 -6.92 -37.91 1.37
CA GLY A 21 -5.48 -37.89 1.64
C GLY A 21 -5.03 -36.54 2.16
N ALA A 22 -4.26 -36.53 3.23
CA ALA A 22 -3.56 -35.37 3.74
C ALA A 22 -2.81 -34.72 2.59
N VAL A 23 -3.15 -33.47 2.26
CA VAL A 23 -2.32 -32.62 1.41
C VAL A 23 -0.94 -32.62 2.09
N GLY A 24 0.08 -33.20 1.43
CA GLY A 24 1.39 -33.40 2.00
C GLY A 24 1.89 -32.11 2.65
N GLU A 25 2.31 -32.19 3.90
CA GLU A 25 2.98 -31.08 4.59
C GLU A 25 4.14 -30.64 3.70
N LYS A 26 4.05 -29.41 3.15
CA LYS A 26 5.13 -28.84 2.37
C LYS A 26 6.35 -28.78 3.30
N ARG A 27 7.46 -29.44 2.91
CA ARG A 27 8.71 -29.42 3.65
C ARG A 27 9.11 -27.97 3.94
N ALA A 28 9.50 -27.66 5.18
CA ALA A 28 10.09 -26.38 5.52
C ALA A 28 11.34 -26.14 4.68
N MET A 29 11.42 -25.00 4.01
CA MET A 29 12.59 -24.59 3.21
C MET A 29 13.51 -23.71 4.04
N ARG A 30 14.81 -23.73 3.70
CA ARG A 30 15.77 -22.73 4.17
C ARG A 30 15.86 -21.62 3.12
N VAL A 31 15.41 -20.43 3.47
CA VAL A 31 15.27 -19.29 2.55
C VAL A 31 16.15 -18.14 3.01
N HIS A 32 16.93 -17.59 2.11
CA HIS A 32 17.76 -16.43 2.37
C HIS A 32 17.35 -15.24 1.49
N PHE A 33 17.26 -14.05 2.11
CA PHE A 33 16.86 -12.80 1.45
C PHE A 33 18.04 -11.84 1.37
N VAL A 34 18.47 -11.47 0.16
CA VAL A 34 19.52 -10.47 -0.06
C VAL A 34 18.88 -9.08 -0.18
N ALA A 35 19.32 -8.12 0.64
CA ALA A 35 18.72 -6.79 0.85
C ALA A 35 17.31 -6.88 1.46
N ILE A 36 17.23 -7.51 2.64
CA ILE A 36 15.97 -7.85 3.32
C ILE A 36 15.31 -6.65 4.04
N ALA A 37 16.08 -5.62 4.41
CA ALA A 37 15.59 -4.54 5.31
C ALA A 37 14.64 -3.54 4.64
N GLY A 38 14.37 -3.69 3.33
CA GLY A 38 13.30 -2.94 2.66
C GLY A 38 11.91 -3.43 3.06
N THR A 39 10.91 -2.54 3.11
CA THR A 39 9.55 -2.83 3.61
C THR A 39 8.92 -4.04 2.89
N GLY A 40 8.96 -4.09 1.57
CA GLY A 40 8.37 -5.20 0.79
C GLY A 40 9.11 -6.52 0.97
N MET A 41 10.45 -6.49 0.92
CA MET A 41 11.29 -7.68 1.13
C MET A 41 11.13 -8.23 2.54
N GLY A 42 11.18 -7.36 3.56
CA GLY A 42 10.99 -7.75 4.95
C GLY A 42 9.61 -8.33 5.21
N ALA A 43 8.55 -7.74 4.65
CA ALA A 43 7.20 -8.26 4.77
C ALA A 43 7.06 -9.65 4.10
N LEU A 44 7.69 -9.85 2.93
CA LEU A 44 7.72 -11.17 2.29
C LEU A 44 8.49 -12.19 3.13
N ALA A 45 9.62 -11.81 3.73
CA ALA A 45 10.36 -12.67 4.66
C ALA A 45 9.50 -13.07 5.87
N GLY A 46 8.72 -12.11 6.41
CA GLY A 46 7.72 -12.37 7.45
C GLY A 46 6.66 -13.38 7.02
N LEU A 47 6.14 -13.30 5.78
CA LEU A 47 5.22 -14.28 5.20
C LEU A 47 5.85 -15.68 5.15
N PHE A 48 7.10 -15.80 4.67
CA PHE A 48 7.81 -17.09 4.63
C PHE A 48 8.00 -17.64 6.04
N LYS A 49 8.33 -16.79 7.01
CA LYS A 49 8.45 -17.20 8.41
C LYS A 49 7.12 -17.68 8.98
N ALA A 50 6.04 -16.93 8.74
CA ALA A 50 4.68 -17.32 9.15
C ALA A 50 4.21 -18.61 8.48
N ALA A 51 4.69 -18.92 7.27
CA ALA A 51 4.43 -20.17 6.56
C ALA A 51 5.26 -21.36 7.10
N GLY A 52 6.12 -21.15 8.11
CA GLY A 52 6.90 -22.20 8.77
C GLY A 52 8.26 -22.49 8.13
N HIS A 53 8.77 -21.59 7.28
CA HIS A 53 10.10 -21.73 6.69
C HIS A 53 11.20 -21.21 7.64
N ASP A 54 12.43 -21.73 7.48
CA ASP A 54 13.62 -21.18 8.13
C ASP A 54 14.13 -20.00 7.29
N VAL A 55 14.11 -18.80 7.87
CA VAL A 55 14.36 -17.56 7.13
C VAL A 55 15.55 -16.81 7.70
N SER A 56 16.47 -16.45 6.82
CA SER A 56 17.58 -15.54 7.08
C SER A 56 17.62 -14.44 6.01
N GLY A 57 18.35 -13.38 6.28
CA GLY A 57 18.61 -12.36 5.26
C GLY A 57 19.66 -11.37 5.66
N SER A 58 20.25 -10.73 4.66
CA SER A 58 21.33 -9.77 4.76
C SER A 58 20.89 -8.38 4.31
N ASP A 59 21.45 -7.36 4.92
CA ASP A 59 21.38 -5.98 4.45
C ASP A 59 22.56 -5.18 5.01
N VAL A 60 22.79 -3.97 4.46
CA VAL A 60 23.85 -3.06 4.94
C VAL A 60 23.67 -2.75 6.43
N ALA A 61 22.41 -2.56 6.86
CA ALA A 61 22.05 -2.29 8.25
C ALA A 61 20.57 -2.58 8.51
N PHE A 62 20.22 -2.79 9.78
CA PHE A 62 18.85 -3.14 10.22
C PHE A 62 18.24 -2.05 11.10
N TYR A 63 17.91 -0.93 10.49
CA TYR A 63 17.28 0.21 11.17
C TYR A 63 15.78 0.02 11.38
N PRO A 64 15.18 0.73 12.38
CA PRO A 64 13.72 0.83 12.49
C PRO A 64 13.07 1.42 11.23
N PRO A 65 11.84 0.98 10.89
CA PRO A 65 11.03 0.00 11.63
C PRO A 65 11.33 -1.47 11.30
N MET A 66 11.98 -1.77 10.15
CA MET A 66 12.06 -3.14 9.63
C MET A 66 13.04 -4.03 10.41
N GLY A 67 14.20 -3.50 10.82
CA GLY A 67 15.20 -4.29 11.56
C GLY A 67 14.66 -4.92 12.85
N PRO A 68 14.05 -4.14 13.76
CA PRO A 68 13.37 -4.69 14.95
C PRO A 68 12.26 -5.68 14.60
N ALA A 69 11.44 -5.41 13.59
CA ALA A 69 10.35 -6.27 13.17
C ALA A 69 10.84 -7.65 12.70
N LEU A 70 11.84 -7.69 11.82
CA LEU A 70 12.46 -8.95 11.35
C LEU A 70 12.96 -9.81 12.51
N ARG A 71 13.63 -9.20 13.49
CA ARG A 71 14.11 -9.93 14.68
C ARG A 71 12.95 -10.45 15.53
N ALA A 72 11.90 -9.65 15.71
CA ALA A 72 10.70 -10.05 16.45
C ALA A 72 9.97 -11.24 15.79
N TRP A 73 10.00 -11.32 14.45
CA TRP A 73 9.44 -12.47 13.71
C TRP A 73 10.37 -13.70 13.72
N GLY A 74 11.56 -13.60 14.32
CA GLY A 74 12.52 -14.69 14.39
C GLY A 74 13.28 -14.93 13.07
N VAL A 75 13.45 -13.89 12.27
CA VAL A 75 14.33 -13.92 11.07
C VAL A 75 15.77 -13.70 11.51
N ARG A 76 16.70 -14.53 11.01
CA ARG A 76 18.14 -14.37 11.25
C ARG A 76 18.67 -13.24 10.37
N CYS A 77 18.99 -12.09 11.00
CA CYS A 77 19.52 -10.91 10.33
C CYS A 77 21.05 -10.93 10.31
N LEU A 78 21.64 -10.77 9.12
CA LEU A 78 23.08 -10.77 8.87
C LEU A 78 23.47 -9.37 8.34
N GLU A 79 24.31 -8.66 9.07
CA GLU A 79 24.72 -7.31 8.68
C GLU A 79 25.87 -7.37 7.66
N GLY A 80 25.75 -6.56 6.60
CA GLY A 80 26.66 -6.61 5.45
C GLY A 80 26.25 -7.65 4.41
N PHE A 81 26.94 -7.62 3.27
CA PHE A 81 26.80 -8.60 2.19
C PHE A 81 28.09 -9.44 2.10
N ASP A 82 27.97 -10.75 2.28
CA ASP A 82 29.09 -11.69 2.25
C ASP A 82 28.73 -12.95 1.46
N PRO A 83 29.58 -13.41 0.50
CA PRO A 83 29.38 -14.69 -0.18
C PRO A 83 29.22 -15.89 0.77
N ALA A 84 29.79 -15.83 1.97
CA ALA A 84 29.67 -16.88 2.98
C ALA A 84 28.25 -17.05 3.55
N HIS A 85 27.37 -16.07 3.36
CA HIS A 85 25.96 -16.16 3.71
C HIS A 85 25.19 -17.16 2.81
N ILE A 86 25.73 -17.49 1.63
CA ILE A 86 25.14 -18.46 0.70
C ILE A 86 25.55 -19.87 1.09
N ASP A 87 24.84 -20.39 2.08
CA ASP A 87 25.01 -21.75 2.59
C ASP A 87 24.59 -22.79 1.53
N PRO A 88 25.36 -23.84 1.24
CA PRO A 88 25.01 -24.92 0.31
C PRO A 88 23.69 -25.64 0.62
N GLU A 89 23.21 -25.57 1.86
CA GLU A 89 21.95 -26.17 2.26
C GLU A 89 20.71 -25.28 2.07
N LEU A 90 20.87 -24.06 1.54
CA LEU A 90 19.75 -23.22 1.17
C LEU A 90 18.92 -23.84 0.04
N ASP A 91 17.61 -23.75 0.16
CA ASP A 91 16.69 -24.18 -0.89
C ASP A 91 16.35 -23.01 -1.84
N LEU A 92 16.33 -21.77 -1.31
CA LEU A 92 15.91 -20.57 -2.05
C LEU A 92 16.69 -19.34 -1.61
N VAL A 93 17.15 -18.54 -2.57
CA VAL A 93 17.65 -17.18 -2.34
C VAL A 93 16.77 -16.18 -3.08
N VAL A 94 16.24 -15.18 -2.34
CA VAL A 94 15.41 -14.10 -2.88
C VAL A 94 16.24 -12.83 -2.96
N VAL A 95 16.46 -12.31 -4.17
CA VAL A 95 17.28 -11.11 -4.42
C VAL A 95 16.40 -9.87 -4.52
N GLY A 96 16.67 -8.86 -3.69
CA GLY A 96 15.96 -7.57 -3.70
C GLY A 96 16.29 -6.72 -4.93
N ASN A 97 15.33 -5.94 -5.41
CA ASN A 97 15.49 -5.10 -6.59
C ASN A 97 16.50 -3.94 -6.42
N VAL A 98 16.82 -3.58 -5.18
CA VAL A 98 17.86 -2.57 -4.87
C VAL A 98 19.28 -3.10 -5.04
N CYS A 99 19.46 -4.42 -5.14
CA CYS A 99 20.75 -5.02 -5.43
C CYS A 99 21.27 -4.56 -6.79
N ARG A 100 22.59 -4.33 -6.86
CA ARG A 100 23.31 -4.05 -8.11
C ARG A 100 24.02 -5.30 -8.62
N PRO A 101 24.41 -5.36 -9.90
CA PRO A 101 25.22 -6.45 -10.43
C PRO A 101 26.51 -6.73 -9.65
N THR A 102 27.02 -5.69 -8.96
CA THR A 102 28.24 -5.75 -8.13
C THR A 102 28.02 -6.28 -6.72
N ASN A 103 26.76 -6.58 -6.31
CA ASN A 103 26.51 -7.16 -5.01
C ASN A 103 27.11 -8.56 -4.93
N VAL A 104 28.09 -8.74 -4.02
CA VAL A 104 28.91 -9.96 -3.93
C VAL A 104 28.11 -11.19 -3.53
N GLU A 105 27.10 -11.01 -2.69
CA GLU A 105 26.25 -12.08 -2.18
C GLU A 105 25.23 -12.53 -3.22
N ALA A 106 24.55 -11.58 -3.90
CA ALA A 106 23.66 -11.89 -5.02
C ALA A 106 24.41 -12.57 -6.18
N LYS A 107 25.68 -12.19 -6.41
CA LYS A 107 26.54 -12.86 -7.40
C LYS A 107 26.85 -14.29 -6.97
N ALA A 108 27.31 -14.51 -5.72
CA ALA A 108 27.61 -15.83 -5.20
C ALA A 108 26.39 -16.77 -5.26
N ALA A 109 25.18 -16.28 -4.93
CA ALA A 109 23.95 -17.05 -5.04
C ALA A 109 23.68 -17.50 -6.48
N ARG A 110 23.84 -16.62 -7.47
CA ARG A 110 23.63 -16.93 -8.88
C ARG A 110 24.68 -17.91 -9.41
N ASP A 111 25.94 -17.72 -9.04
CA ASP A 111 27.03 -18.62 -9.42
C ASP A 111 26.79 -20.04 -8.84
N ALA A 112 26.36 -20.13 -7.57
CA ALA A 112 26.02 -21.40 -6.93
C ALA A 112 24.82 -22.09 -7.62
N ALA A 113 23.78 -21.35 -7.98
CA ALA A 113 22.60 -21.88 -8.68
C ALA A 113 22.90 -22.33 -10.12
N SER A 114 23.93 -21.76 -10.77
CA SER A 114 24.36 -22.15 -12.13
C SER A 114 25.31 -23.35 -12.16
N GLY A 115 25.80 -23.77 -11.01
CA GLY A 115 26.72 -24.92 -10.86
C GLY A 115 26.00 -26.27 -10.89
N SER A 116 26.77 -27.35 -10.63
CA SER A 116 26.29 -28.74 -10.68
C SER A 116 25.32 -29.12 -9.54
N SER A 117 24.95 -28.20 -8.66
CA SER A 117 24.04 -28.48 -7.53
C SER A 117 22.64 -27.98 -7.84
N PRO A 118 21.68 -28.87 -8.16
CA PRO A 118 20.33 -28.47 -8.59
C PRO A 118 19.42 -28.02 -7.44
N ARG A 119 19.90 -27.92 -6.20
CA ARG A 119 19.06 -27.66 -5.02
C ARG A 119 18.77 -26.20 -4.84
N LEU A 120 19.76 -25.31 -4.95
CA LEU A 120 19.61 -23.89 -4.72
C LEU A 120 18.89 -23.23 -5.90
N ARG A 121 17.80 -22.53 -5.61
CA ARG A 121 17.10 -21.67 -6.55
C ARG A 121 17.34 -20.22 -6.19
N VAL A 122 17.60 -19.38 -7.19
CA VAL A 122 17.66 -17.92 -7.05
C VAL A 122 16.44 -17.32 -7.72
N THR A 123 15.78 -16.41 -7.02
CA THR A 123 14.53 -15.81 -7.47
C THR A 123 14.46 -14.33 -7.04
N THR A 124 13.38 -13.68 -7.39
CA THR A 124 13.08 -12.29 -7.02
C THR A 124 11.90 -12.24 -6.05
N MET A 125 11.66 -11.07 -5.44
CA MET A 125 10.51 -10.85 -4.56
C MET A 125 9.19 -11.22 -5.24
N ALA A 126 8.98 -10.79 -6.48
CA ALA A 126 7.72 -10.99 -7.20
C ALA A 126 7.49 -12.47 -7.51
N HIS A 127 8.50 -13.17 -8.00
CA HIS A 127 8.39 -14.60 -8.26
C HIS A 127 8.25 -15.43 -6.99
N ALA A 128 8.99 -15.10 -5.92
CA ALA A 128 8.88 -15.80 -4.64
C ALA A 128 7.47 -15.70 -4.07
N LEU A 129 6.84 -14.50 -4.11
CA LEU A 129 5.44 -14.31 -3.73
C LEU A 129 4.53 -15.17 -4.60
N ALA A 130 4.68 -15.07 -5.94
CA ALA A 130 3.81 -15.73 -6.90
C ALA A 130 3.88 -17.28 -6.80
N GLU A 131 5.06 -17.84 -6.57
CA GLU A 131 5.26 -19.29 -6.55
C GLU A 131 4.94 -19.95 -5.20
N HIS A 132 5.13 -19.21 -4.09
CA HIS A 132 5.05 -19.82 -2.76
C HIS A 132 3.82 -19.40 -1.96
N MET A 133 3.30 -18.19 -2.18
CA MET A 133 2.21 -17.63 -1.36
C MET A 133 0.86 -17.56 -2.09
N LEU A 134 0.87 -17.39 -3.43
CA LEU A 134 -0.36 -17.26 -4.20
C LEU A 134 -1.03 -18.58 -4.64
N PRO A 135 -0.35 -19.75 -4.76
CA PRO A 135 -1.02 -20.98 -5.16
C PRO A 135 -2.19 -21.34 -4.23
N GLY A 136 -3.34 -21.62 -4.82
CA GLY A 136 -4.57 -21.93 -4.07
C GLY A 136 -5.38 -20.71 -3.63
N THR A 137 -4.90 -19.49 -3.90
CA THR A 137 -5.62 -18.23 -3.63
C THR A 137 -6.18 -17.62 -4.90
N SER A 138 -6.97 -16.55 -4.73
CA SER A 138 -7.44 -15.68 -5.81
C SER A 138 -6.78 -14.30 -5.64
N PRO A 139 -5.75 -13.95 -6.46
CA PRO A 139 -5.05 -12.70 -6.30
C PRO A 139 -5.90 -11.48 -6.66
N LEU A 140 -5.99 -10.51 -5.72
CA LEU A 140 -6.44 -9.14 -5.94
C LEU A 140 -5.23 -8.24 -6.01
N VAL A 141 -4.91 -7.71 -7.17
CA VAL A 141 -3.75 -6.83 -7.36
C VAL A 141 -4.20 -5.39 -7.55
N VAL A 142 -3.72 -4.50 -6.70
CA VAL A 142 -4.02 -3.06 -6.75
C VAL A 142 -2.87 -2.33 -7.39
N ALA A 143 -3.05 -1.88 -8.62
CA ALA A 143 -2.09 -1.12 -9.41
C ALA A 143 -2.54 0.35 -9.58
N GLY A 144 -1.59 1.19 -9.97
CA GLY A 144 -1.80 2.62 -10.22
C GLY A 144 -0.68 3.47 -9.66
N THR A 145 -0.57 4.72 -10.07
CA THR A 145 0.46 5.62 -9.56
C THR A 145 0.17 6.03 -8.11
N HIS A 146 -1.08 6.41 -7.82
CA HIS A 146 -1.53 6.86 -6.51
C HIS A 146 -2.58 5.94 -5.91
N GLY A 147 -2.72 5.94 -4.58
CA GLY A 147 -3.77 5.23 -3.87
C GLY A 147 -3.56 3.72 -3.64
N LYS A 148 -2.54 3.09 -4.24
CA LYS A 148 -2.26 1.64 -4.12
C LYS A 148 -2.36 1.11 -2.69
N THR A 149 -1.54 1.65 -1.80
CA THR A 149 -1.43 1.20 -0.39
C THR A 149 -2.75 1.32 0.36
N THR A 150 -3.41 2.47 0.25
CA THR A 150 -4.70 2.73 0.92
C THR A 150 -5.80 1.82 0.38
N THR A 151 -5.88 1.65 -0.94
CA THR A 151 -6.87 0.78 -1.57
C THR A 151 -6.63 -0.70 -1.22
N SER A 152 -5.37 -1.15 -1.20
CA SER A 152 -5.02 -2.51 -0.78
C SER A 152 -5.40 -2.76 0.68
N ALA A 153 -5.11 -1.80 1.58
CA ALA A 153 -5.46 -1.89 2.99
C ALA A 153 -6.98 -1.92 3.21
N LEU A 154 -7.73 -1.04 2.52
CA LEU A 154 -9.19 -1.03 2.53
C LEU A 154 -9.76 -2.36 2.02
N ALA A 155 -9.27 -2.87 0.90
CA ALA A 155 -9.73 -4.14 0.34
C ALA A 155 -9.45 -5.32 1.29
N ALA A 156 -8.24 -5.39 1.87
CA ALA A 156 -7.89 -6.41 2.85
C ALA A 156 -8.79 -6.32 4.11
N PHE A 157 -9.03 -5.11 4.62
CA PHE A 157 -9.91 -4.87 5.76
C PHE A 157 -11.35 -5.28 5.46
N LEU A 158 -11.94 -4.84 4.34
CA LEU A 158 -13.32 -5.15 3.98
C LEU A 158 -13.53 -6.64 3.74
N LEU A 159 -12.59 -7.32 3.07
CA LEU A 159 -12.63 -8.76 2.88
C LEU A 159 -12.52 -9.50 4.21
N HIS A 160 -11.67 -9.03 5.13
CA HIS A 160 -11.56 -9.61 6.48
C HIS A 160 -12.85 -9.40 7.29
N ALA A 161 -13.35 -8.17 7.34
CA ALA A 161 -14.56 -7.81 8.10
C ALA A 161 -15.81 -8.56 7.62
N THR A 162 -15.84 -8.96 6.33
CA THR A 162 -16.93 -9.74 5.72
C THR A 162 -16.66 -11.25 5.69
N GLY A 163 -15.65 -11.73 6.43
CA GLY A 163 -15.38 -13.16 6.65
C GLY A 163 -14.73 -13.89 5.46
N ARG A 164 -14.08 -13.16 4.53
CA ARG A 164 -13.37 -13.77 3.37
C ARG A 164 -11.96 -14.23 3.72
N ASP A 165 -11.47 -13.91 4.91
CA ASP A 165 -10.18 -14.32 5.48
C ASP A 165 -8.96 -14.14 4.53
N PRO A 166 -8.74 -12.92 3.99
CA PRO A 166 -7.74 -12.68 2.96
C PRO A 166 -6.31 -12.87 3.49
N GLY A 167 -5.42 -13.38 2.62
CA GLY A 167 -4.01 -13.09 2.72
C GLY A 167 -3.70 -11.71 2.14
N PHE A 168 -2.56 -11.14 2.51
CA PHE A 168 -2.12 -9.89 1.88
C PHE A 168 -0.62 -9.63 2.05
N LEU A 169 -0.09 -8.81 1.12
CA LEU A 169 1.22 -8.18 1.17
C LEU A 169 1.05 -6.73 0.71
N ILE A 170 1.19 -5.77 1.64
CA ILE A 170 0.93 -4.35 1.42
C ILE A 170 2.19 -3.55 1.76
N GLY A 171 2.51 -2.53 0.97
CA GLY A 171 3.72 -1.71 1.13
C GLY A 171 3.71 -0.79 2.36
N GLY A 172 2.54 -0.52 2.95
CA GLY A 172 2.35 0.20 4.21
C GLY A 172 1.72 -0.67 5.28
N LEU A 173 1.77 -0.23 6.54
CA LEU A 173 1.16 -0.94 7.67
C LEU A 173 -0.29 -0.47 7.88
N PRO A 174 -1.31 -1.28 7.57
CA PRO A 174 -2.69 -0.99 7.91
C PRO A 174 -2.86 -1.01 9.43
N LYS A 175 -3.55 -0.02 10.00
CA LYS A 175 -3.69 0.09 11.47
C LYS A 175 -4.60 -0.99 12.09
N ASP A 176 -5.41 -1.63 11.27
CA ASP A 176 -6.34 -2.70 11.67
C ASP A 176 -5.69 -4.09 11.73
N PHE A 177 -4.42 -4.19 11.36
CA PHE A 177 -3.66 -5.44 11.39
C PHE A 177 -2.31 -5.24 12.09
N PRO A 178 -1.78 -6.28 12.75
CA PRO A 178 -0.50 -6.16 13.44
C PRO A 178 0.68 -5.99 12.48
N GLU A 179 0.56 -6.53 11.25
CA GLU A 179 1.62 -6.55 10.25
C GLU A 179 1.13 -6.08 8.88
N SER A 180 2.06 -5.70 8.00
CA SER A 180 1.77 -5.35 6.61
C SER A 180 1.58 -6.56 5.70
N PHE A 181 1.57 -7.75 6.27
CA PHE A 181 1.37 -9.02 5.58
C PHE A 181 0.53 -9.98 6.42
N ARG A 182 -0.10 -10.93 5.75
CA ARG A 182 -0.86 -12.01 6.36
C ARG A 182 -0.93 -13.20 5.41
N LEU A 183 -0.81 -14.42 5.93
CA LEU A 183 -1.15 -15.62 5.16
C LEU A 183 -2.66 -15.67 4.92
N ALA A 184 -3.05 -16.12 3.72
CA ALA A 184 -4.45 -16.42 3.43
C ALA A 184 -4.97 -17.50 4.38
N GLY A 185 -6.21 -17.39 4.81
CA GLY A 185 -6.89 -18.42 5.58
C GLY A 185 -6.90 -19.75 4.80
N ARG A 186 -7.05 -20.87 5.51
CA ARG A 186 -7.14 -22.18 4.87
C ARG A 186 -8.25 -22.15 3.83
N GLU A 187 -7.97 -22.76 2.67
CA GLU A 187 -8.87 -22.86 1.53
C GLU A 187 -10.29 -23.28 1.99
N ARG A 188 -11.14 -22.32 2.24
CA ARG A 188 -12.58 -22.52 2.26
C ARG A 188 -12.96 -22.43 0.80
N ARG A 189 -13.16 -23.57 0.15
CA ARG A 189 -14.02 -23.61 -1.04
C ARG A 189 -15.36 -23.11 -0.56
N LEU A 190 -15.58 -21.82 -0.66
CA LEU A 190 -16.88 -21.20 -0.55
C LEU A 190 -17.62 -21.64 -1.81
N GLY A 191 -18.14 -22.88 -1.80
CA GLY A 191 -18.96 -23.46 -2.86
C GLY A 191 -20.31 -22.76 -2.98
N LEU A 192 -20.35 -21.49 -2.62
CA LEU A 192 -21.51 -20.63 -2.69
C LEU A 192 -21.39 -19.80 -3.98
N LEU A 193 -22.41 -19.87 -4.79
CA LEU A 193 -22.69 -18.82 -5.76
C LEU A 193 -23.06 -17.56 -4.95
N ASN A 194 -22.67 -16.38 -5.40
CA ASN A 194 -23.24 -15.15 -4.87
C ASN A 194 -24.73 -15.08 -5.22
N GLU A 195 -25.43 -14.07 -4.70
CA GLU A 195 -26.86 -13.85 -4.98
C GLU A 195 -27.17 -13.70 -6.49
N GLN A 196 -26.15 -13.38 -7.31
CA GLN A 196 -26.22 -13.28 -8.75
C GLN A 196 -25.82 -14.58 -9.49
N GLY A 197 -25.59 -15.68 -8.76
CA GLY A 197 -25.22 -16.97 -9.35
C GLY A 197 -23.77 -17.08 -9.84
N THR A 198 -22.90 -16.12 -9.47
CA THR A 198 -21.48 -16.15 -9.84
C THR A 198 -20.72 -17.08 -8.91
N PRO A 199 -19.85 -17.99 -9.41
CA PRO A 199 -18.99 -18.81 -8.56
C PRO A 199 -18.10 -17.91 -7.67
N LEU A 200 -18.16 -18.14 -6.36
CA LEU A 200 -17.26 -17.47 -5.44
C LEU A 200 -15.83 -17.88 -5.74
N ARG A 201 -14.94 -16.89 -5.85
CA ARG A 201 -13.51 -17.11 -6.06
C ARG A 201 -12.91 -17.82 -4.84
N ARG A 202 -11.69 -18.32 -5.00
CA ARG A 202 -10.91 -18.86 -3.89
C ARG A 202 -10.65 -17.77 -2.84
N THR A 203 -10.06 -18.15 -1.70
CA THR A 203 -9.63 -17.19 -0.67
C THR A 203 -8.82 -16.05 -1.28
N PRO A 204 -9.19 -14.78 -1.05
CA PRO A 204 -8.48 -13.64 -1.63
C PRO A 204 -7.03 -13.56 -1.14
N PHE A 205 -6.14 -13.06 -2.00
CA PHE A 205 -4.83 -12.59 -1.59
C PHE A 205 -4.62 -11.18 -2.16
N VAL A 206 -4.58 -10.17 -1.28
CA VAL A 206 -4.48 -8.77 -1.68
C VAL A 206 -3.01 -8.37 -1.81
N ILE A 207 -2.63 -7.81 -2.95
CA ILE A 207 -1.26 -7.43 -3.25
C ILE A 207 -1.23 -5.98 -3.73
N GLU A 208 -0.34 -5.20 -3.12
CA GLU A 208 0.03 -3.90 -3.68
C GLU A 208 0.90 -4.13 -4.92
N GLY A 209 0.38 -3.78 -6.08
CA GLY A 209 1.00 -4.01 -7.38
C GLY A 209 1.95 -2.89 -7.76
N ASP A 210 3.24 -3.07 -7.48
CA ASP A 210 4.26 -2.11 -7.89
C ASP A 210 4.62 -2.26 -9.36
N GLU A 211 4.75 -1.12 -10.05
CA GLU A 211 5.24 -0.97 -11.40
C GLU A 211 6.77 -1.02 -11.52
N TYR A 212 7.50 -1.06 -10.38
CA TYR A 212 8.97 -1.12 -10.36
C TYR A 212 9.53 -2.39 -10.99
N ASP A 213 10.77 -2.28 -11.46
CA ASP A 213 11.61 -3.41 -11.87
C ASP A 213 11.63 -4.53 -10.82
N THR A 214 11.57 -5.76 -11.29
CA THR A 214 11.59 -6.97 -10.46
C THR A 214 12.95 -7.19 -9.81
N ALA A 215 14.06 -7.06 -10.59
CA ALA A 215 15.44 -7.12 -10.11
C ALA A 215 16.40 -6.47 -11.12
N PHE A 216 17.69 -6.32 -10.73
CA PHE A 216 18.71 -5.80 -11.65
C PHE A 216 18.92 -6.67 -12.89
N PHE A 217 18.64 -7.96 -12.79
CA PHE A 217 18.76 -8.94 -13.89
C PHE A 217 17.42 -9.24 -14.58
N GLU A 218 16.31 -8.64 -14.12
CA GLU A 218 14.98 -8.80 -14.70
C GLU A 218 14.24 -7.46 -14.68
N LYS A 219 14.08 -6.86 -15.87
CA LYS A 219 13.54 -5.50 -16.07
C LYS A 219 12.04 -5.49 -16.38
N THR A 220 11.30 -6.47 -15.86
CA THR A 220 9.84 -6.51 -15.96
C THR A 220 9.20 -5.91 -14.71
N PRO A 221 8.02 -5.25 -14.83
CA PRO A 221 7.28 -4.75 -13.68
C PRO A 221 6.86 -5.89 -12.73
N LYS A 222 6.97 -5.68 -11.42
CA LYS A 222 6.62 -6.71 -10.41
C LYS A 222 5.18 -7.20 -10.54
N PHE A 223 4.23 -6.30 -10.78
CA PHE A 223 2.80 -6.65 -10.88
C PHE A 223 2.46 -7.60 -12.05
N TRP A 224 3.36 -7.77 -13.03
CA TRP A 224 3.16 -8.75 -14.11
C TRP A 224 3.22 -10.20 -13.64
N HIS A 225 3.85 -10.47 -12.51
CA HIS A 225 4.08 -11.83 -12.01
C HIS A 225 2.94 -12.35 -11.13
N TYR A 226 2.02 -11.49 -10.66
CA TYR A 226 1.01 -11.84 -9.66
C TYR A 226 -0.24 -12.49 -10.22
N LYS A 227 -0.43 -12.54 -11.55
CA LYS A 227 -1.56 -13.21 -12.23
C LYS A 227 -2.91 -12.85 -11.61
N PRO A 228 -3.35 -11.60 -11.65
CA PRO A 228 -4.56 -11.15 -10.97
C PRO A 228 -5.81 -11.84 -11.52
N GLU A 229 -6.68 -12.32 -10.62
CA GLU A 229 -8.06 -12.69 -10.94
C GLU A 229 -8.99 -11.48 -10.78
N VAL A 230 -8.64 -10.59 -9.85
CA VAL A 230 -9.25 -9.26 -9.71
C VAL A 230 -8.13 -8.22 -9.73
N ALA A 231 -8.28 -7.20 -10.57
CA ALA A 231 -7.35 -6.07 -10.65
C ALA A 231 -8.06 -4.78 -10.28
N ILE A 232 -7.39 -3.90 -9.55
CA ILE A 232 -7.81 -2.50 -9.38
C ILE A 232 -6.79 -1.63 -10.09
N VAL A 233 -7.24 -0.67 -10.90
CA VAL A 233 -6.40 0.38 -11.50
C VAL A 233 -6.91 1.73 -11.01
N THR A 234 -6.17 2.35 -10.08
CA THR A 234 -6.61 3.56 -9.38
C THR A 234 -6.38 4.83 -10.20
N SER A 235 -5.17 4.99 -10.73
CA SER A 235 -4.74 6.15 -11.54
C SER A 235 -3.47 5.80 -12.32
N ILE A 236 -3.22 6.50 -13.42
CA ILE A 236 -1.96 6.38 -14.17
C ILE A 236 -1.43 7.78 -14.45
N GLU A 237 -0.34 8.14 -13.81
CA GLU A 237 0.38 9.39 -13.98
C GLU A 237 1.87 9.08 -14.10
N HIS A 238 2.56 9.63 -15.12
CA HIS A 238 3.95 9.26 -15.41
C HIS A 238 4.85 9.56 -14.20
N ASP A 239 5.43 8.53 -13.63
CA ASP A 239 6.41 8.57 -12.55
C ASP A 239 7.56 7.60 -12.85
N HIS A 240 8.55 7.51 -11.95
CA HIS A 240 9.67 6.57 -12.05
C HIS A 240 10.47 6.70 -13.36
N ILE A 241 10.85 7.92 -13.69
CA ILE A 241 11.59 8.26 -14.92
C ILE A 241 12.95 7.55 -15.05
N ASP A 242 13.48 7.03 -13.95
CA ASP A 242 14.67 6.18 -13.92
C ASP A 242 14.42 4.76 -14.47
N ILE A 243 13.15 4.33 -14.55
CA ILE A 243 12.72 3.05 -15.10
C ILE A 243 11.99 3.25 -16.42
N TYR A 244 11.11 4.24 -16.49
CA TYR A 244 10.26 4.57 -17.63
C TYR A 244 10.65 5.93 -18.20
N PRO A 245 11.47 5.96 -19.26
CA PRO A 245 11.99 7.22 -19.80
C PRO A 245 10.92 8.11 -20.42
N ASP A 246 9.77 7.54 -20.79
CA ASP A 246 8.65 8.23 -21.41
C ASP A 246 7.29 7.65 -20.97
N GLU A 247 6.22 8.42 -21.20
CA GLU A 247 4.85 8.04 -20.87
C GLU A 247 4.39 6.79 -21.62
N ALA A 248 4.85 6.59 -22.86
CA ALA A 248 4.46 5.44 -23.68
C ALA A 248 4.93 4.12 -23.06
N SER A 249 6.15 4.06 -22.57
CA SER A 249 6.71 2.90 -21.86
C SER A 249 5.98 2.63 -20.54
N TYR A 250 5.60 3.70 -19.84
CA TYR A 250 4.82 3.58 -18.60
C TYR A 250 3.42 3.02 -18.86
N LEU A 251 2.70 3.56 -19.86
CA LEU A 251 1.39 3.03 -20.27
C LEU A 251 1.47 1.59 -20.78
N ALA A 252 2.55 1.23 -21.48
CA ALA A 252 2.76 -0.15 -21.96
C ALA A 252 2.88 -1.14 -20.79
N ALA A 253 3.52 -0.75 -19.68
CA ALA A 253 3.60 -1.58 -18.48
C ALA A 253 2.20 -1.87 -17.90
N PHE A 254 1.32 -0.86 -17.82
CA PHE A 254 -0.05 -1.03 -17.34
C PHE A 254 -0.92 -1.82 -18.33
N ARG A 255 -0.77 -1.64 -19.65
CA ARG A 255 -1.44 -2.49 -20.65
C ARG A 255 -1.06 -3.96 -20.45
N GLY A 256 0.23 -4.24 -20.31
CA GLY A 256 0.70 -5.58 -20.02
C GLY A 256 0.15 -6.15 -18.71
N PHE A 257 -0.10 -5.33 -17.70
CA PHE A 257 -0.78 -5.76 -16.46
C PHE A 257 -2.25 -6.12 -16.70
N VAL A 258 -2.99 -5.25 -17.38
CA VAL A 258 -4.42 -5.46 -17.73
C VAL A 258 -4.62 -6.72 -18.57
N GLU A 259 -3.74 -6.99 -19.53
CA GLU A 259 -3.77 -8.20 -20.38
C GLU A 259 -3.60 -9.51 -19.61
N ARG A 260 -3.02 -9.46 -18.42
CA ARG A 260 -2.83 -10.63 -17.54
C ARG A 260 -4.07 -11.01 -16.74
N VAL A 261 -5.07 -10.14 -16.69
CA VAL A 261 -6.36 -10.48 -16.09
C VAL A 261 -7.08 -11.44 -17.03
N PRO A 262 -7.47 -12.65 -16.59
CA PRO A 262 -8.14 -13.62 -17.46
C PRO A 262 -9.54 -13.13 -17.88
N PRO A 263 -10.13 -13.65 -18.97
CA PRO A 263 -11.49 -13.28 -19.37
C PRO A 263 -12.57 -13.51 -18.30
N SER A 264 -12.35 -14.47 -17.39
CA SER A 264 -13.21 -14.72 -16.21
C SER A 264 -12.88 -13.79 -15.02
N GLY A 265 -11.91 -12.89 -15.18
CA GLY A 265 -11.47 -11.94 -14.15
C GLY A 265 -12.37 -10.71 -14.07
N LEU A 266 -11.98 -9.79 -13.18
CA LEU A 266 -12.62 -8.49 -13.02
C LEU A 266 -11.55 -7.40 -12.94
N ILE A 267 -11.77 -6.31 -13.66
CA ILE A 267 -10.97 -5.09 -13.55
C ILE A 267 -11.86 -3.99 -12.97
N VAL A 268 -11.48 -3.44 -11.83
CA VAL A 268 -12.10 -2.26 -11.22
C VAL A 268 -11.24 -1.05 -11.60
N ALA A 269 -11.76 -0.13 -12.41
CA ALA A 269 -10.98 0.90 -13.05
C ALA A 269 -11.55 2.31 -12.85
N CYS A 270 -10.70 3.30 -12.60
CA CYS A 270 -11.08 4.69 -12.45
C CYS A 270 -11.49 5.29 -13.80
N ALA A 271 -12.77 5.61 -13.97
CA ALA A 271 -13.28 6.19 -15.20
C ALA A 271 -12.85 7.65 -15.40
N SER A 272 -12.55 8.38 -14.31
CA SER A 272 -12.15 9.78 -14.38
C SER A 272 -10.67 10.01 -14.67
N ASP A 273 -9.90 8.94 -14.86
CA ASP A 273 -8.51 9.02 -15.31
C ASP A 273 -8.42 8.58 -16.79
N ARG A 274 -8.09 9.53 -17.68
CA ARG A 274 -8.02 9.29 -19.12
C ARG A 274 -7.04 8.17 -19.49
N ARG A 275 -5.90 8.10 -18.80
CA ARG A 275 -4.87 7.09 -19.06
C ARG A 275 -5.31 5.70 -18.60
N VAL A 276 -6.04 5.64 -17.48
CA VAL A 276 -6.68 4.38 -17.05
C VAL A 276 -7.68 3.91 -18.11
N VAL A 277 -8.53 4.80 -18.61
CA VAL A 277 -9.50 4.47 -19.68
C VAL A 277 -8.77 3.98 -20.92
N GLU A 278 -7.71 4.67 -21.36
CA GLU A 278 -6.91 4.27 -22.53
C GLU A 278 -6.31 2.86 -22.37
N VAL A 279 -5.75 2.57 -21.21
CA VAL A 279 -5.07 1.30 -20.92
C VAL A 279 -6.06 0.13 -20.78
N VAL A 280 -7.21 0.38 -20.15
CA VAL A 280 -8.21 -0.65 -19.83
C VAL A 280 -9.18 -0.91 -20.98
N LYS A 281 -9.39 0.07 -21.86
CA LYS A 281 -10.26 -0.06 -23.04
C LYS A 281 -9.73 -1.17 -23.96
N GLY A 282 -10.46 -2.25 -24.05
CA GLY A 282 -10.05 -3.43 -24.84
C GLY A 282 -9.58 -4.59 -23.97
N ALA A 283 -9.67 -4.48 -22.64
CA ALA A 283 -9.48 -5.62 -21.74
C ALA A 283 -10.41 -6.78 -22.10
N ARG A 284 -9.92 -8.00 -21.94
CA ARG A 284 -10.74 -9.22 -22.17
C ARG A 284 -11.62 -9.58 -20.99
N ALA A 285 -11.25 -9.11 -19.80
CA ALA A 285 -12.01 -9.30 -18.56
C ALA A 285 -13.15 -8.28 -18.48
N GLU A 286 -14.14 -8.57 -17.63
CA GLU A 286 -15.17 -7.61 -17.24
C GLU A 286 -14.54 -6.38 -16.60
N VAL A 287 -15.05 -5.18 -16.94
CA VAL A 287 -14.57 -3.91 -16.39
C VAL A 287 -15.69 -3.23 -15.61
N ALA A 288 -15.47 -3.04 -14.32
CA ALA A 288 -16.31 -2.25 -13.43
C ALA A 288 -15.71 -0.85 -13.26
N TRP A 289 -16.26 0.12 -13.98
CA TRP A 289 -15.81 1.52 -13.89
C TRP A 289 -16.30 2.19 -12.61
N PHE A 290 -15.45 3.01 -11.98
CA PHE A 290 -15.85 3.83 -10.84
C PHE A 290 -15.47 5.29 -11.03
N ALA A 291 -16.27 6.21 -10.45
CA ALA A 291 -16.04 7.65 -10.48
C ALA A 291 -16.72 8.34 -9.29
N LEU A 292 -16.40 9.60 -9.07
CA LEU A 292 -17.21 10.51 -8.28
C LEU A 292 -18.16 11.30 -9.20
N ASP A 293 -19.30 11.65 -8.68
CA ASP A 293 -20.27 12.48 -9.41
C ASP A 293 -19.66 13.82 -9.85
N GLY A 294 -19.99 14.23 -11.07
CA GLY A 294 -19.48 15.44 -11.69
C GLY A 294 -18.06 15.32 -12.28
N GLU A 295 -17.38 14.15 -12.18
CA GLU A 295 -16.10 13.94 -12.87
C GLU A 295 -16.33 13.59 -14.35
N ASP A 296 -15.39 14.03 -15.22
CA ASP A 296 -15.36 13.57 -16.61
C ASP A 296 -14.96 12.09 -16.63
N THR A 297 -15.84 11.24 -17.12
CA THR A 297 -15.63 9.78 -17.21
C THR A 297 -15.10 9.34 -18.58
N HIS A 298 -14.73 10.28 -19.45
CA HIS A 298 -14.21 10.00 -20.79
C HIS A 298 -15.10 9.03 -21.60
N GLY A 299 -16.43 9.14 -21.41
CA GLY A 299 -17.42 8.31 -22.06
C GLY A 299 -17.60 6.91 -21.47
N MET A 300 -16.96 6.59 -20.34
CA MET A 300 -17.15 5.31 -19.64
C MET A 300 -18.27 5.46 -18.60
N PRO A 301 -19.38 4.71 -18.71
CA PRO A 301 -20.44 4.76 -17.71
C PRO A 301 -19.96 4.11 -16.41
N PRO A 302 -19.90 4.86 -15.29
CA PRO A 302 -19.47 4.27 -14.03
C PRO A 302 -20.54 3.30 -13.49
N HIS A 303 -20.11 2.06 -13.22
CA HIS A 303 -20.94 1.09 -12.51
C HIS A 303 -21.02 1.42 -11.02
N TRP A 304 -19.94 1.96 -10.47
CA TRP A 304 -19.82 2.38 -9.07
C TRP A 304 -19.62 3.89 -9.01
N LEU A 305 -20.56 4.60 -8.36
CA LEU A 305 -20.55 6.06 -8.28
C LEU A 305 -20.76 6.52 -6.84
N ALA A 306 -20.02 7.54 -6.41
CA ALA A 306 -20.28 8.24 -5.15
C ALA A 306 -20.81 9.65 -5.41
N ALA A 307 -21.96 10.00 -4.82
CA ALA A 307 -22.59 11.32 -4.93
C ALA A 307 -23.66 11.55 -3.86
N PRO A 308 -23.75 12.74 -3.22
CA PRO A 308 -22.69 13.73 -3.09
C PRO A 308 -21.65 13.30 -2.06
N VAL A 309 -20.42 13.84 -2.17
CA VAL A 309 -19.39 13.67 -1.14
C VAL A 309 -19.43 14.86 -0.18
N THR A 310 -19.64 14.60 1.10
CA THR A 310 -19.72 15.62 2.14
C THR A 310 -18.63 15.42 3.18
N ALA A 311 -17.76 16.42 3.34
CA ALA A 311 -16.71 16.42 4.37
C ALA A 311 -17.28 16.79 5.75
N GLY A 312 -16.82 16.13 6.82
CA GLY A 312 -17.14 16.38 8.21
C GLY A 312 -15.91 16.24 9.11
N GLU A 313 -16.04 16.57 10.38
CA GLU A 313 -14.95 16.48 11.37
C GLU A 313 -14.37 15.05 11.52
N ASN A 314 -15.23 14.04 11.47
CA ASN A 314 -14.87 12.64 11.65
C ASN A 314 -14.63 11.90 10.33
N GLY A 315 -14.28 12.64 9.25
CA GLY A 315 -14.07 12.08 7.92
C GLY A 315 -15.08 12.62 6.91
N GLN A 316 -15.68 11.74 6.11
CA GLN A 316 -16.61 12.14 5.05
C GLN A 316 -17.70 11.11 4.84
N THR A 317 -18.83 11.54 4.26
CA THR A 317 -19.93 10.66 3.89
C THR A 317 -20.26 10.84 2.42
N PHE A 318 -20.78 9.79 1.80
CA PHE A 318 -21.26 9.81 0.42
C PHE A 318 -22.37 8.79 0.23
N ASP A 319 -23.24 9.04 -0.72
CA ASP A 319 -24.21 8.05 -1.19
C ASP A 319 -23.56 7.21 -2.29
N LEU A 320 -23.60 5.89 -2.13
CA LEU A 320 -23.04 4.93 -3.07
C LEU A 320 -24.12 4.45 -4.02
N TYR A 321 -23.81 4.42 -5.30
CA TYR A 321 -24.66 3.84 -6.34
C TYR A 321 -23.91 2.68 -7.02
N ALA A 322 -24.59 1.58 -7.24
CA ALA A 322 -24.10 0.41 -7.96
C ALA A 322 -25.05 0.06 -9.12
N GLY A 323 -24.54 0.04 -10.35
CA GLY A 323 -25.37 -0.19 -11.55
C GLY A 323 -26.50 0.85 -11.71
N GLY A 324 -26.26 2.08 -11.31
CA GLY A 324 -27.24 3.17 -11.34
C GLY A 324 -28.27 3.15 -10.20
N MET A 325 -28.26 2.15 -9.32
CA MET A 325 -29.17 2.05 -8.17
C MET A 325 -28.50 2.52 -6.88
N TYR A 326 -29.26 3.21 -6.03
CA TYR A 326 -28.80 3.58 -4.70
C TYR A 326 -28.51 2.33 -3.85
N ALA A 327 -27.27 2.21 -3.40
CA ALA A 327 -26.80 1.07 -2.61
C ALA A 327 -26.71 1.34 -1.12
N GLY A 328 -26.63 2.61 -0.71
CA GLY A 328 -26.57 3.03 0.68
C GLY A 328 -25.69 4.25 0.92
N ARG A 329 -25.82 4.84 2.11
CA ARG A 329 -24.94 5.90 2.60
C ARG A 329 -23.72 5.30 3.26
N VAL A 330 -22.56 5.76 2.84
CA VAL A 330 -21.25 5.30 3.31
C VAL A 330 -20.59 6.38 4.15
N ALA A 331 -20.02 6.01 5.29
CA ALA A 331 -19.14 6.86 6.08
C ALA A 331 -17.70 6.36 5.97
N LEU A 332 -16.76 7.29 5.80
CA LEU A 332 -15.33 7.01 5.68
C LEU A 332 -14.57 7.94 6.62
N SER A 333 -13.78 7.40 7.53
CA SER A 333 -12.98 8.16 8.51
C SER A 333 -11.84 8.97 7.87
N MET A 334 -11.39 8.57 6.70
CA MET A 334 -10.29 9.23 5.98
C MET A 334 -10.81 10.41 5.16
N PRO A 335 -10.22 11.62 5.28
CA PRO A 335 -10.61 12.78 4.48
C PRO A 335 -10.06 12.71 3.05
N GLY A 336 -10.65 13.48 2.15
CA GLY A 336 -10.20 13.69 0.78
C GLY A 336 -10.95 12.86 -0.27
N ARG A 337 -11.25 13.51 -1.40
CA ARG A 337 -11.95 12.89 -2.54
C ARG A 337 -11.22 11.65 -3.09
N HIS A 338 -9.88 11.69 -3.12
CA HIS A 338 -9.06 10.54 -3.50
C HIS A 338 -9.30 9.31 -2.61
N ASN A 339 -9.54 9.50 -1.30
CA ASN A 339 -9.87 8.40 -0.39
C ASN A 339 -11.29 7.85 -0.61
N VAL A 340 -12.24 8.67 -1.09
CA VAL A 340 -13.54 8.16 -1.56
C VAL A 340 -13.33 7.26 -2.78
N LYS A 341 -12.52 7.67 -3.77
CA LYS A 341 -12.18 6.81 -4.93
C LYS A 341 -11.54 5.50 -4.50
N ASN A 342 -10.55 5.55 -3.59
CA ASN A 342 -9.92 4.36 -3.02
C ASN A 342 -10.94 3.43 -2.35
N ALA A 343 -11.90 4.00 -1.60
CA ALA A 343 -12.96 3.24 -0.93
C ALA A 343 -13.92 2.59 -1.92
N ILE A 344 -14.39 3.32 -2.95
CA ILE A 344 -15.28 2.76 -3.98
C ILE A 344 -14.59 1.60 -4.71
N ALA A 345 -13.32 1.75 -5.07
CA ALA A 345 -12.55 0.69 -5.73
C ALA A 345 -12.43 -0.56 -4.85
N ALA A 346 -12.16 -0.39 -3.55
CA ALA A 346 -12.10 -1.50 -2.59
C ALA A 346 -13.48 -2.15 -2.36
N ILE A 347 -14.57 -1.36 -2.27
CA ILE A 347 -15.95 -1.84 -2.17
C ILE A 347 -16.29 -2.68 -3.40
N ALA A 348 -16.04 -2.15 -4.60
CA ALA A 348 -16.30 -2.84 -5.87
C ALA A 348 -15.56 -4.18 -5.93
N ALA A 349 -14.28 -4.22 -5.60
CA ALA A 349 -13.50 -5.44 -5.58
C ALA A 349 -14.03 -6.44 -4.53
N ALA A 350 -14.38 -6.00 -3.32
CA ALA A 350 -14.91 -6.88 -2.29
C ALA A 350 -16.30 -7.44 -2.65
N ALA A 351 -17.21 -6.58 -3.11
CA ALA A 351 -18.59 -6.97 -3.43
C ALA A 351 -18.67 -7.73 -4.75
N GLN A 352 -18.23 -7.14 -5.86
CA GLN A 352 -18.36 -7.73 -7.20
C GLN A 352 -17.27 -8.79 -7.46
N GLY A 353 -16.04 -8.55 -7.01
CA GLY A 353 -14.92 -9.48 -7.22
C GLY A 353 -15.00 -10.73 -6.33
N TYR A 354 -15.42 -10.59 -5.06
CA TYR A 354 -15.39 -11.68 -4.09
C TYR A 354 -16.74 -11.97 -3.42
N GLY A 355 -17.83 -11.41 -3.90
CA GLY A 355 -19.17 -11.69 -3.43
C GLY A 355 -19.39 -11.33 -1.94
N ALA A 356 -18.70 -10.31 -1.42
CA ALA A 356 -18.99 -9.80 -0.10
C ALA A 356 -20.36 -9.10 -0.10
N PRO A 357 -21.27 -9.37 0.86
CA PRO A 357 -22.54 -8.67 0.93
C PRO A 357 -22.33 -7.17 1.01
N LEU A 358 -22.90 -6.41 0.08
CA LEU A 358 -22.64 -4.96 -0.05
C LEU A 358 -23.05 -4.20 1.23
N SER A 359 -24.16 -4.59 1.86
CA SER A 359 -24.59 -4.03 3.15
C SER A 359 -23.54 -4.21 4.26
N ALA A 360 -22.94 -5.41 4.36
CA ALA A 360 -21.90 -5.69 5.33
C ALA A 360 -20.59 -4.94 5.02
N VAL A 361 -20.27 -4.74 3.74
CA VAL A 361 -19.12 -3.92 3.30
C VAL A 361 -19.32 -2.46 3.72
N ILE A 362 -20.51 -1.89 3.47
CA ILE A 362 -20.87 -0.51 3.84
C ILE A 362 -20.82 -0.33 5.37
N GLU A 363 -21.36 -1.28 6.13
CA GLU A 363 -21.35 -1.26 7.60
C GLU A 363 -19.94 -1.36 8.19
N ALA A 364 -19.04 -2.10 7.53
CA ALA A 364 -17.67 -2.27 7.99
C ALA A 364 -16.82 -1.00 7.82
N LEU A 365 -17.03 -0.24 6.75
CA LEU A 365 -16.12 0.81 6.29
C LEU A 365 -15.82 1.91 7.34
N PRO A 366 -16.78 2.39 8.16
CA PRO A 366 -16.50 3.38 9.20
C PRO A 366 -15.48 2.93 10.26
N ARG A 367 -15.28 1.62 10.41
CA ARG A 367 -14.34 1.02 11.37
C ARG A 367 -12.90 0.96 10.86
N PHE A 368 -12.66 1.25 9.58
CA PHE A 368 -11.32 1.26 9.02
C PHE A 368 -10.47 2.37 9.65
N SER A 369 -9.38 1.98 10.29
CA SER A 369 -8.52 2.87 11.08
C SER A 369 -7.46 3.61 10.25
N GLY A 370 -7.34 3.28 8.94
CA GLY A 370 -6.36 3.88 8.04
C GLY A 370 -5.05 3.10 7.96
N VAL A 371 -4.05 3.76 7.38
CA VAL A 371 -2.71 3.20 7.16
C VAL A 371 -1.67 4.13 7.76
N ARG A 372 -0.62 3.58 8.36
CA ARG A 372 0.52 4.37 8.84
C ARG A 372 1.12 5.17 7.70
N ARG A 373 1.50 6.42 8.01
CA ARG A 373 2.06 7.36 7.05
C ARG A 373 1.12 7.72 5.88
N ARG A 374 -0.22 7.65 6.10
CA ARG A 374 -1.26 8.12 5.18
C ARG A 374 -2.24 8.95 5.98
N GLN A 375 -2.03 10.28 6.00
CA GLN A 375 -2.76 11.22 6.85
C GLN A 375 -2.79 10.74 8.32
N ASP A 376 -1.65 10.23 8.78
CA ASP A 376 -1.47 9.55 10.06
C ASP A 376 -1.21 10.57 11.17
N LEU A 377 -2.13 10.74 12.11
CA LEU A 377 -1.92 11.59 13.28
C LEU A 377 -0.84 10.93 14.16
N LEU A 378 0.32 11.57 14.25
CA LEU A 378 1.44 11.10 15.05
C LEU A 378 1.27 11.47 16.52
N PHE A 379 0.95 12.73 16.77
CA PHE A 379 0.74 13.29 18.11
C PHE A 379 0.05 14.65 18.05
N GLU A 380 -0.47 15.05 19.20
CA GLU A 380 -0.95 16.41 19.47
C GLU A 380 -0.28 16.94 20.74
N VAL A 381 0.33 18.12 20.65
CA VAL A 381 1.03 18.78 21.77
C VAL A 381 0.63 20.24 21.82
N GLY A 382 0.13 20.70 22.97
CA GLY A 382 -0.27 22.10 23.14
C GLY A 382 -1.36 22.57 22.16
N GLY A 383 -2.21 21.66 21.68
CA GLY A 383 -3.23 21.93 20.68
C GLY A 383 -2.69 22.02 19.25
N VAL A 384 -1.41 21.70 19.01
CA VAL A 384 -0.81 21.56 17.67
C VAL A 384 -0.83 20.10 17.27
N ARG A 385 -1.50 19.80 16.18
CA ARG A 385 -1.62 18.43 15.60
C ARG A 385 -0.55 18.20 14.56
N VAL A 386 0.14 17.07 14.64
CA VAL A 386 1.20 16.69 13.68
C VAL A 386 0.83 15.40 12.98
N TYR A 387 0.76 15.47 11.65
CA TYR A 387 0.42 14.36 10.75
C TYR A 387 1.62 13.96 9.91
N ASP A 388 1.75 12.67 9.60
CA ASP A 388 2.70 12.12 8.63
C ASP A 388 1.95 11.62 7.40
N ASP A 389 2.45 11.99 6.21
CA ASP A 389 1.94 11.47 4.94
C ASP A 389 3.08 11.16 3.97
N PHE A 390 2.90 10.10 3.20
CA PHE A 390 3.88 9.61 2.24
C PHE A 390 3.83 10.33 0.89
N ALA A 391 2.90 11.27 0.70
CA ALA A 391 2.74 12.03 -0.54
C ALA A 391 4.05 12.74 -0.91
N HIS A 392 4.45 12.55 -2.16
CA HIS A 392 5.68 13.10 -2.71
C HIS A 392 5.58 13.47 -4.20
N HIS A 393 4.53 13.07 -4.90
CA HIS A 393 4.19 13.54 -6.24
C HIS A 393 3.27 14.77 -6.11
N PRO A 394 3.38 15.80 -7.00
CA PRO A 394 2.59 17.03 -6.86
C PRO A 394 1.09 16.80 -6.71
N THR A 395 0.51 15.92 -7.52
CA THR A 395 -0.91 15.54 -7.44
C THR A 395 -1.28 14.98 -6.07
N ALA A 396 -0.47 14.06 -5.53
CA ALA A 396 -0.70 13.47 -4.21
C ALA A 396 -0.53 14.51 -3.08
N VAL A 397 0.41 15.44 -3.23
CA VAL A 397 0.61 16.55 -2.30
C VAL A 397 -0.61 17.47 -2.28
N ASP A 398 -1.08 17.93 -3.45
CA ASP A 398 -2.27 18.78 -3.57
C ASP A 398 -3.52 18.11 -2.97
N GLU A 399 -3.79 16.86 -3.33
CA GLU A 399 -4.92 16.09 -2.80
C GLU A 399 -4.85 15.92 -1.28
N THR A 400 -3.65 15.68 -0.72
CA THR A 400 -3.46 15.51 0.72
C THR A 400 -3.62 16.84 1.46
N VAL A 401 -3.04 17.93 0.93
CA VAL A 401 -3.19 19.28 1.50
C VAL A 401 -4.67 19.71 1.48
N ALA A 402 -5.36 19.50 0.36
CA ALA A 402 -6.79 19.82 0.24
C ALA A 402 -7.64 18.99 1.23
N ALA A 403 -7.34 17.71 1.38
CA ALA A 403 -8.01 16.82 2.34
C ALA A 403 -7.81 17.27 3.79
N MET A 404 -6.60 17.66 4.17
CA MET A 404 -6.26 18.11 5.51
C MET A 404 -6.89 19.48 5.82
N ARG A 405 -6.96 20.38 4.82
CA ARG A 405 -7.68 21.65 4.95
C ARG A 405 -9.18 21.44 5.13
N ALA A 406 -9.77 20.50 4.40
CA ALA A 406 -11.20 20.19 4.55
C ALA A 406 -11.54 19.59 5.92
N LYS A 407 -10.62 18.81 6.51
CA LYS A 407 -10.74 18.21 7.84
C LYS A 407 -10.51 19.24 8.96
N HIS A 408 -9.49 20.09 8.82
CA HIS A 408 -9.08 21.08 9.82
C HIS A 408 -9.32 22.48 9.26
N ARG A 409 -10.52 22.99 9.48
CA ARG A 409 -10.96 24.30 8.97
C ARG A 409 -10.42 25.46 9.80
N ASP A 410 -10.23 25.21 11.09
CA ASP A 410 -9.73 26.19 12.04
C ASP A 410 -8.21 26.03 12.24
N GLY A 411 -7.52 27.13 12.50
CA GLY A 411 -6.06 27.16 12.63
C GLY A 411 -5.33 27.14 11.30
N ALA A 412 -4.01 27.38 11.37
CA ALA A 412 -3.15 27.33 10.19
C ALA A 412 -2.81 25.89 9.80
N LEU A 413 -2.86 25.61 8.50
CA LEU A 413 -2.33 24.38 7.92
C LEU A 413 -0.91 24.62 7.44
N TRP A 414 0.04 23.91 8.04
CA TRP A 414 1.44 23.89 7.65
C TRP A 414 1.70 22.68 6.76
N ALA A 415 2.22 22.88 5.55
CA ALA A 415 2.73 21.82 4.69
C ALA A 415 4.25 21.83 4.73
N VAL A 416 4.86 20.74 5.22
CA VAL A 416 6.31 20.60 5.35
C VAL A 416 6.76 19.46 4.45
N PHE A 417 7.51 19.77 3.40
CA PHE A 417 7.79 18.82 2.32
C PHE A 417 9.28 18.49 2.20
N GLU A 418 9.60 17.17 2.15
CA GLU A 418 10.94 16.64 1.86
C GLU A 418 11.00 16.07 0.44
N PRO A 419 11.63 16.72 -0.54
CA PRO A 419 11.92 16.13 -1.84
C PRO A 419 13.05 15.09 -1.71
N ARG A 420 12.73 13.80 -1.89
CA ARG A 420 13.68 12.70 -1.63
C ARG A 420 13.82 11.68 -2.76
N ARG A 421 12.71 11.22 -3.37
CA ARG A 421 12.75 10.27 -4.48
C ARG A 421 13.31 10.91 -5.76
N ALA A 422 13.79 10.06 -6.69
CA ALA A 422 14.42 10.50 -7.92
C ALA A 422 13.59 11.52 -8.69
N THR A 423 12.30 11.24 -8.90
CA THR A 423 11.35 12.13 -9.59
C THR A 423 11.11 13.42 -8.80
N ALA A 424 10.83 13.32 -7.50
CA ALA A 424 10.55 14.46 -6.63
C ALA A 424 11.74 15.42 -6.43
N CYS A 425 12.96 14.92 -6.64
CA CYS A 425 14.18 15.75 -6.54
C CYS A 425 14.53 16.48 -7.86
N ARG A 426 13.81 16.23 -8.95
CA ARG A 426 14.09 16.82 -10.26
C ARG A 426 13.10 17.93 -10.62
N ALA A 427 13.54 18.86 -11.47
CA ALA A 427 12.77 20.02 -11.90
C ALA A 427 11.62 19.68 -12.89
N ILE A 428 11.43 18.41 -13.23
CA ILE A 428 10.39 17.99 -14.20
C ILE A 428 8.96 18.34 -13.76
N HIS A 429 8.72 18.44 -12.45
CA HIS A 429 7.45 18.84 -11.86
C HIS A 429 7.52 20.20 -11.15
N GLN A 430 8.48 21.07 -11.54
CA GLN A 430 8.69 22.35 -10.89
C GLN A 430 7.41 23.19 -10.85
N ALA A 431 6.72 23.35 -11.98
CA ALA A 431 5.53 24.16 -12.09
C ALA A 431 4.32 23.58 -11.36
N GLU A 432 4.24 22.26 -11.28
CA GLU A 432 3.18 21.55 -10.55
C GLU A 432 3.37 21.73 -9.03
N TYR A 433 4.61 21.65 -8.51
CA TYR A 433 4.88 21.89 -7.10
C TYR A 433 4.61 23.35 -6.69
N GLU A 434 4.83 24.34 -7.58
CA GLU A 434 4.49 25.74 -7.32
C GLU A 434 3.00 25.93 -6.99
N ARG A 435 2.14 24.97 -7.34
CA ARG A 435 0.68 25.00 -7.11
C ARG A 435 0.19 23.99 -6.08
N ALA A 436 0.92 22.87 -5.90
CA ALA A 436 0.47 21.75 -5.06
C ALA A 436 0.25 22.10 -3.58
N PHE A 437 0.81 23.22 -3.11
CA PHE A 437 0.73 23.65 -1.73
C PHE A 437 -0.26 24.81 -1.49
N LEU A 438 -0.99 25.27 -2.51
CA LEU A 438 -1.87 26.45 -2.39
C LEU A 438 -2.99 26.29 -1.36
N GLY A 439 -3.38 25.07 -1.01
CA GLY A 439 -4.32 24.77 0.07
C GLY A 439 -3.80 24.99 1.49
N ALA A 440 -2.47 25.10 1.67
CA ALA A 440 -1.83 25.39 2.95
C ALA A 440 -1.70 26.89 3.21
N ASP A 441 -1.59 27.28 4.49
CA ASP A 441 -1.32 28.68 4.88
C ASP A 441 0.18 28.94 4.99
N ARG A 442 0.92 27.92 5.48
CA ARG A 442 2.37 27.95 5.65
C ARG A 442 3.00 26.76 4.96
N VAL A 443 4.12 26.99 4.25
CA VAL A 443 4.82 25.96 3.49
C VAL A 443 6.30 26.01 3.82
N ILE A 444 6.88 24.90 4.24
CA ILE A 444 8.31 24.77 4.48
C ILE A 444 8.85 23.65 3.59
N LEU A 445 9.81 23.99 2.74
CA LEU A 445 10.45 23.06 1.82
C LEU A 445 11.83 22.69 2.38
N ALA A 446 12.04 21.41 2.63
CA ALA A 446 13.33 20.89 3.08
C ALA A 446 14.35 20.88 1.93
N PRO A 447 15.66 20.79 2.24
CA PRO A 447 16.69 20.59 1.23
C PRO A 447 16.43 19.35 0.37
N VAL A 448 16.77 19.42 -0.91
CA VAL A 448 16.62 18.29 -1.85
C VAL A 448 17.53 17.14 -1.40
N GLY A 449 16.95 15.97 -1.20
CA GLY A 449 17.60 14.78 -0.64
C GLY A 449 18.61 14.07 -1.57
N ARG A 450 18.85 14.61 -2.79
CA ARG A 450 19.77 14.05 -3.80
C ARG A 450 20.71 15.13 -4.34
N PRO A 451 21.76 15.47 -3.60
CA PRO A 451 22.70 16.52 -4.00
C PRO A 451 23.52 16.18 -5.26
N GLU A 452 23.56 14.90 -5.64
CA GLU A 452 24.23 14.42 -6.85
C GLU A 452 23.51 14.81 -8.16
N ILE A 453 22.25 15.24 -8.11
CA ILE A 453 21.53 15.74 -9.29
C ILE A 453 22.11 17.12 -9.68
N PRO A 454 22.49 17.34 -10.96
CA PRO A 454 22.97 18.64 -11.43
C PRO A 454 22.00 19.78 -11.10
N ASP A 455 22.52 20.97 -10.78
CA ASP A 455 21.72 22.13 -10.36
C ASP A 455 20.63 22.50 -11.38
N GLY A 456 20.91 22.41 -12.69
CA GLY A 456 19.94 22.71 -13.75
C GLY A 456 18.80 21.67 -13.89
N GLU A 457 18.96 20.48 -13.31
CA GLU A 457 17.96 19.42 -13.34
C GLU A 457 17.28 19.21 -11.99
N ARG A 458 17.82 19.80 -10.92
CA ARG A 458 17.35 19.65 -9.55
C ARG A 458 16.16 20.56 -9.28
N LEU A 459 15.20 20.05 -8.50
CA LEU A 459 14.07 20.85 -8.02
C LEU A 459 14.57 22.09 -7.27
N ASP A 460 14.10 23.25 -7.67
CA ASP A 460 14.43 24.54 -7.03
C ASP A 460 13.36 24.86 -5.98
N THR A 461 13.69 24.57 -4.72
CA THR A 461 12.79 24.79 -3.59
C THR A 461 12.59 26.27 -3.28
N GLU A 462 13.60 27.14 -3.53
CA GLU A 462 13.45 28.58 -3.33
C GLU A 462 12.52 29.21 -4.38
N LYS A 463 12.58 28.73 -5.62
CA LYS A 463 11.65 29.16 -6.66
C LYS A 463 10.21 28.77 -6.32
N ILE A 464 9.97 27.55 -5.78
CA ILE A 464 8.65 27.14 -5.29
C ILE A 464 8.20 28.07 -4.16
N ALA A 465 9.06 28.30 -3.15
CA ALA A 465 8.75 29.19 -2.05
C ALA A 465 8.43 30.62 -2.53
N GLY A 466 9.19 31.13 -3.52
CA GLY A 466 8.96 32.42 -4.14
C GLY A 466 7.60 32.53 -4.83
N ALA A 467 7.21 31.50 -5.60
CA ALA A 467 5.91 31.43 -6.26
C ALA A 467 4.74 31.40 -5.25
N LEU A 468 4.91 30.63 -4.18
CA LEU A 468 3.90 30.55 -3.11
C LEU A 468 3.78 31.88 -2.33
N ARG A 469 4.90 32.58 -2.06
CA ARG A 469 4.87 33.93 -1.47
C ARG A 469 4.17 34.94 -2.37
N ALA A 470 4.39 34.86 -3.68
CA ALA A 470 3.68 35.69 -4.67
C ALA A 470 2.16 35.39 -4.70
N ALA A 471 1.76 34.16 -4.38
CA ALA A 471 0.36 33.76 -4.20
C ALA A 471 -0.21 34.08 -2.80
N GLY A 472 0.51 34.85 -1.96
CA GLY A 472 0.05 35.30 -0.63
C GLY A 472 0.21 34.25 0.48
N LYS A 473 1.02 33.20 0.27
CA LYS A 473 1.31 32.17 1.30
C LYS A 473 2.59 32.52 2.08
N HIS A 474 2.66 32.05 3.32
CA HIS A 474 3.92 32.06 4.06
C HIS A 474 4.75 30.85 3.63
N ALA A 475 5.80 31.06 2.84
CA ALA A 475 6.61 29.97 2.30
C ALA A 475 8.10 30.24 2.41
N GLU A 476 8.87 29.21 2.77
CA GLU A 476 10.31 29.25 2.89
C GLU A 476 10.96 27.94 2.42
N ALA A 477 12.19 28.04 1.89
CA ALA A 477 13.09 26.91 1.70
C ALA A 477 14.05 26.88 2.90
N ALA A 478 13.90 25.87 3.75
CA ALA A 478 14.70 25.76 4.97
C ALA A 478 16.07 25.14 4.67
N PRO A 479 17.14 25.60 5.34
CA PRO A 479 18.48 25.06 5.10
C PRO A 479 18.72 23.69 5.75
N SER A 480 17.93 23.29 6.74
CA SER A 480 18.07 22.02 7.45
C SER A 480 16.77 21.59 8.17
N VAL A 481 16.72 20.34 8.59
CA VAL A 481 15.62 19.82 9.44
C VAL A 481 15.54 20.56 10.77
N GLU A 482 16.66 20.94 11.35
CA GLU A 482 16.74 21.71 12.60
C GLU A 482 16.10 23.09 12.44
N ALA A 483 16.32 23.76 11.31
CA ALA A 483 15.68 25.04 11.00
C ALA A 483 14.16 24.88 10.83
N ILE A 484 13.71 23.80 10.21
CA ILE A 484 12.27 23.47 10.10
C ILE A 484 11.65 23.32 11.49
N VAL A 485 12.27 22.52 12.35
CA VAL A 485 11.81 22.29 13.74
C VAL A 485 11.76 23.61 14.51
N ALA A 486 12.79 24.44 14.38
CA ALA A 486 12.83 25.75 15.05
C ALA A 486 11.72 26.69 14.57
N SER A 487 11.48 26.80 13.25
CA SER A 487 10.42 27.62 12.66
C SER A 487 9.04 27.19 13.16
N ILE A 488 8.72 25.89 13.08
CA ILE A 488 7.42 25.37 13.56
C ILE A 488 7.29 25.59 15.08
N THR A 489 8.34 25.30 15.86
CA THR A 489 8.30 25.46 17.33
C THR A 489 8.10 26.90 17.74
N ALA A 490 8.67 27.86 17.02
CA ALA A 490 8.51 29.30 17.33
C ALA A 490 7.08 29.80 17.04
N ASP A 491 6.53 29.43 15.90
CA ASP A 491 5.36 30.11 15.32
C ASP A 491 4.03 29.34 15.43
N ALA A 492 4.06 28.01 15.61
CA ALA A 492 2.83 27.21 15.68
C ALA A 492 1.97 27.59 16.89
N ARG A 493 0.67 27.62 16.70
CA ARG A 493 -0.34 28.03 17.68
C ARG A 493 -1.31 26.89 17.97
N PRO A 494 -1.99 26.90 19.13
CA PRO A 494 -3.07 25.97 19.40
C PRO A 494 -4.14 26.02 18.28
N GLY A 495 -4.56 24.87 17.81
CA GLY A 495 -5.46 24.73 16.67
C GLY A 495 -4.76 24.49 15.34
N ASP A 496 -3.45 24.77 15.23
CA ASP A 496 -2.69 24.53 14.00
C ASP A 496 -2.54 23.03 13.70
N THR A 497 -2.40 22.74 12.42
CA THR A 497 -2.13 21.40 11.91
C THR A 497 -0.85 21.42 11.08
N VAL A 498 0.13 20.62 11.46
CA VAL A 498 1.40 20.42 10.75
C VAL A 498 1.32 19.10 9.98
N LEU A 499 1.44 19.18 8.67
CA LEU A 499 1.43 18.04 7.76
C LEU A 499 2.84 17.80 7.23
N LEU A 500 3.49 16.73 7.70
CA LEU A 500 4.82 16.30 7.26
C LEU A 500 4.66 15.40 6.03
N LEU A 501 5.20 15.83 4.89
CA LEU A 501 5.09 15.17 3.59
C LEU A 501 6.46 14.60 3.20
N SER A 502 6.65 13.29 3.36
CA SER A 502 7.93 12.63 3.06
C SER A 502 7.76 11.14 2.80
N ASN A 503 8.50 10.61 1.83
CA ASN A 503 8.63 9.17 1.60
C ASN A 503 9.89 8.56 2.24
N GLY A 504 10.56 9.29 3.13
CA GLY A 504 11.77 8.88 3.83
C GLY A 504 11.67 8.98 5.35
N ALA A 505 12.83 8.99 6.02
CA ALA A 505 12.94 9.17 7.46
C ALA A 505 12.93 10.66 7.89
N PHE A 506 12.93 11.57 6.93
CA PHE A 506 12.93 13.02 7.12
C PHE A 506 13.91 13.52 8.18
N GLY A 507 15.14 13.02 8.14
CA GLY A 507 16.18 13.43 9.09
C GLY A 507 15.83 13.26 10.58
N GLY A 508 14.83 12.42 10.89
CA GLY A 508 14.34 12.21 12.26
C GLY A 508 13.46 13.34 12.78
N ILE A 509 12.83 14.14 11.90
CA ILE A 509 12.00 15.29 12.27
C ILE A 509 10.89 14.93 13.25
N TYR A 510 10.35 13.72 13.19
CA TYR A 510 9.21 13.28 14.00
C TYR A 510 9.47 13.42 15.49
N GLU A 511 10.56 12.86 15.99
CA GLU A 511 10.93 12.93 17.41
C GLU A 511 11.51 14.30 17.78
N LYS A 512 12.29 14.95 16.90
CA LYS A 512 12.83 16.29 17.12
C LYS A 512 11.69 17.30 17.32
N LEU A 513 10.66 17.27 16.46
CA LEU A 513 9.52 18.17 16.54
C LEU A 513 8.66 17.90 17.78
N ARG A 514 8.42 16.62 18.11
CA ARG A 514 7.71 16.24 19.32
C ARG A 514 8.39 16.83 20.55
N THR A 515 9.68 16.54 20.73
CA THR A 515 10.48 17.01 21.87
C THR A 515 10.48 18.55 21.97
N ALA A 516 10.62 19.25 20.84
CA ALA A 516 10.64 20.71 20.82
C ALA A 516 9.29 21.32 21.22
N LEU A 517 8.17 20.78 20.72
CA LEU A 517 6.82 21.24 21.08
C LEU A 517 6.48 20.92 22.54
N GLU A 518 6.87 19.74 23.05
CA GLU A 518 6.71 19.38 24.47
C GLU A 518 7.52 20.34 25.37
N GLY A 519 8.75 20.67 25.00
CA GLY A 519 9.58 21.66 25.70
C GLY A 519 8.93 23.04 25.74
N ARG A 520 8.36 23.51 24.62
CA ARG A 520 7.62 24.78 24.54
C ARG A 520 6.34 24.77 25.38
N ALA A 521 5.61 23.67 25.40
CA ALA A 521 4.42 23.52 26.25
C ALA A 521 4.79 23.49 27.74
N ALA A 522 5.90 22.86 28.11
CA ALA A 522 6.39 22.83 29.48
C ALA A 522 6.81 24.23 29.98
N SER A 523 7.37 25.08 29.11
CA SER A 523 7.75 26.46 29.42
C SER A 523 6.61 27.49 29.40
N GLY A 524 5.35 27.03 29.14
CA GLY A 524 4.18 27.88 29.11
C GLY A 524 3.94 28.61 27.77
N GLY A 525 4.73 28.31 26.74
CA GLY A 525 4.58 28.87 25.39
C GLY A 525 3.43 28.24 24.58
N LEU A 526 2.88 27.10 25.05
CA LEU A 526 1.67 26.45 24.54
C LEU A 526 0.84 25.95 25.73
N PRO A 527 -0.50 25.87 25.61
CA PRO A 527 -1.34 25.34 26.68
C PRO A 527 -1.00 23.86 26.94
N ARG A 528 -1.01 23.46 28.21
CA ARG A 528 -0.92 22.03 28.57
C ARG A 528 -2.24 21.35 28.24
N VAL A 529 -2.23 20.32 27.42
CA VAL A 529 -3.39 19.45 27.27
C VAL A 529 -3.53 18.64 28.55
N THR A 530 -4.53 18.93 29.35
CA THR A 530 -4.99 18.00 30.39
C THR A 530 -5.52 16.79 29.64
N GLN A 531 -4.89 15.63 29.82
CA GLN A 531 -5.44 14.34 29.36
C GLN A 531 -6.84 14.20 29.95
N GLY A 532 -7.86 14.43 29.12
CA GLY A 532 -9.22 14.07 29.44
C GLY A 532 -9.28 12.56 29.60
N SER A 533 -9.52 12.13 30.83
CA SER A 533 -9.88 10.77 31.18
C SER A 533 -11.13 10.34 30.43
N SER A 534 -11.02 9.32 29.56
CA SER A 534 -12.10 8.36 29.32
C SER A 534 -11.56 7.13 28.61
#